data_edc459890ba01e453aed4d84a2d03e94
#
_entry.id   edc459890ba01e453aed4d84a2d03e94
#
_cell.length_a   1.000
_cell.length_b   1.000
_cell.length_c   1.000
_cell.angle_alpha   90.00
_cell.angle_beta   90.00
_cell.angle_gamma   90.00
#
_symmetry.space_group_name_H-M   'P 1'
#
loop_
_entity.id
_entity.type
_entity.pdbx_description
1 polymer ?
#
loop_
_entity_poly.entity_id
_entity_poly.type
_entity_poly.pdbx_seq_one_letter_code
_entity_poly.pdbx_strand_id
1 'polypeptide(L)'
;MTSLNKKQVNHLKKIAHHEKPIFQMGKEGLSQTFLDQVDQALTKRELIKFKVLQNSKEEIREVTAEIAYALDAHVVQVIGHTGVLYRPSHIAKYQKLSADLKKIK
;
A
#
# COMPACT_ATOMS: atom_id res chain seq x y z
N MET A 1 13.74 -3.67 -6.53
CA MET A 1 13.37 -3.03 -5.27
C MET A 1 13.98 -3.78 -4.09
N THR A 2 14.45 -3.04 -3.09
CA THR A 2 15.08 -3.64 -1.93
C THR A 2 14.01 -4.32 -1.05
N SER A 3 14.30 -5.53 -0.59
CA SER A 3 13.39 -6.24 0.31
C SER A 3 13.32 -5.56 1.67
N LEU A 4 12.15 -5.60 2.29
CA LEU A 4 11.94 -5.12 3.65
C LEU A 4 12.26 -6.24 4.65
N ASN A 5 12.95 -5.91 5.73
CA ASN A 5 13.14 -6.89 6.80
C ASN A 5 11.94 -6.87 7.75
N LYS A 6 11.90 -7.83 8.68
CA LYS A 6 10.76 -7.99 9.59
C LYS A 6 10.53 -6.76 10.47
N LYS A 7 11.60 -6.12 10.93
CA LYS A 7 11.49 -4.91 11.78
C LYS A 7 10.88 -3.76 11.00
N GLN A 8 11.27 -3.61 9.74
CA GLN A 8 10.73 -2.56 8.87
C GLN A 8 9.24 -2.81 8.58
N VAL A 9 8.87 -4.05 8.28
CA VAL A 9 7.47 -4.42 8.06
C VAL A 9 6.64 -4.14 9.30
N ASN A 10 7.13 -4.52 10.49
CA ASN A 10 6.42 -4.28 11.74
C ASN A 10 6.24 -2.78 12.01
N HIS A 11 7.24 -1.97 11.69
CA HIS A 11 7.14 -0.52 11.83
C HIS A 11 6.04 0.05 10.92
N LEU A 12 6.00 -0.42 9.68
CA LEU A 12 4.97 0.00 8.72
C LEU A 12 3.56 -0.42 9.17
N LYS A 13 3.43 -1.61 9.75
CA LYS A 13 2.16 -2.08 10.29
C LYS A 13 1.66 -1.19 11.43
N LYS A 14 2.56 -0.75 12.29
CA LYS A 14 2.21 0.16 13.39
C LYS A 14 1.67 1.48 12.86
N ILE A 15 2.34 2.06 11.87
CA ILE A 15 1.90 3.30 11.25
C ILE A 15 0.54 3.11 10.59
N ALA A 16 0.40 2.05 9.80
CA ALA A 16 -0.83 1.75 9.08
C ALA A 16 -2.02 1.54 10.02
N HIS A 17 -1.77 1.00 11.20
CA HIS A 17 -2.84 0.77 12.19
C HIS A 17 -3.56 2.06 12.56
N HIS A 18 -2.85 3.18 12.57
CA HIS A 18 -3.41 4.49 12.93
C HIS A 18 -3.96 5.24 11.70
N GLU A 19 -3.80 4.69 10.51
CA GLU A 19 -4.29 5.32 9.28
C GLU A 19 -5.65 4.75 8.90
N LYS A 20 -6.46 5.58 8.23
CA LYS A 20 -7.73 5.11 7.67
C LYS A 20 -7.52 4.73 6.20
N PRO A 21 -8.30 3.76 5.68
CA PRO A 21 -8.25 3.48 4.25
C PRO A 21 -8.61 4.73 3.46
N ILE A 22 -7.76 5.09 2.49
CA ILE A 22 -8.00 6.28 1.67
C ILE A 22 -8.71 5.95 0.36
N PHE A 23 -8.74 4.68 -0.02
CA PHE A 23 -9.43 4.21 -1.22
C PHE A 23 -10.37 3.06 -0.88
N GLN A 24 -11.47 2.99 -1.61
CA GLN A 24 -12.41 1.87 -1.52
C GLN A 24 -12.61 1.30 -2.91
N MET A 25 -12.52 -0.02 -3.02
CA MET A 25 -12.73 -0.73 -4.27
C MET A 25 -14.12 -1.36 -4.24
N GLY A 26 -14.96 -0.93 -5.16
CA GLY A 26 -16.35 -1.38 -5.20
C GLY A 26 -16.62 -2.38 -6.32
N LYS A 27 -17.82 -2.28 -6.88
CA LYS A 27 -18.36 -3.22 -7.86
C LYS A 27 -17.49 -3.41 -9.09
N GLU A 28 -16.83 -2.36 -9.54
CA GLU A 28 -16.00 -2.41 -10.76
C GLU A 28 -14.69 -3.15 -10.54
N GLY A 29 -14.29 -3.37 -9.29
CA GLY A 29 -13.05 -4.04 -8.99
C GLY A 29 -11.82 -3.21 -9.37
N LEU A 30 -10.74 -3.90 -9.73
CA LEU A 30 -9.49 -3.25 -10.11
C LEU A 30 -9.60 -2.64 -11.50
N SER A 31 -9.39 -1.34 -11.59
CA SER A 31 -9.43 -0.58 -12.84
C SER A 31 -8.13 0.20 -13.03
N GLN A 32 -7.89 0.66 -14.25
CA GLN A 32 -6.73 1.51 -14.51
C GLN A 32 -6.80 2.80 -13.69
N THR A 33 -8.00 3.36 -13.55
CA THR A 33 -8.20 4.56 -12.72
C THR A 33 -7.80 4.30 -11.28
N PHE A 34 -8.19 3.15 -10.72
CA PHE A 34 -7.82 2.78 -9.35
C PHE A 34 -6.30 2.65 -9.21
N LEU A 35 -5.65 1.96 -10.16
CA LEU A 35 -4.19 1.83 -10.16
C LEU A 35 -3.50 3.19 -10.22
N ASP A 36 -3.98 4.10 -11.05
CA ASP A 36 -3.40 5.43 -11.19
C ASP A 36 -3.52 6.22 -9.88
N GLN A 37 -4.66 6.12 -9.20
CA GLN A 37 -4.87 6.78 -7.92
C GLN A 37 -3.93 6.24 -6.85
N VAL A 38 -3.77 4.92 -6.79
CA VAL A 38 -2.86 4.29 -5.83
C VAL A 38 -1.42 4.68 -6.12
N ASP A 39 -1.04 4.69 -7.40
CA ASP A 39 0.30 5.09 -7.83
C ASP A 39 0.65 6.50 -7.35
N GLN A 40 -0.25 7.45 -7.58
CA GLN A 40 -0.06 8.83 -7.14
C GLN A 40 0.01 8.93 -5.61
N ALA A 41 -0.84 8.20 -4.92
CA ALA A 41 -0.85 8.21 -3.46
C ALA A 41 0.43 7.62 -2.87
N LEU A 42 0.95 6.53 -3.46
CA LEU A 42 2.22 5.94 -3.03
C LEU A 42 3.38 6.91 -3.24
N THR A 43 3.36 7.66 -4.35
CA THR A 43 4.40 8.66 -4.60
C THR A 43 4.40 9.75 -3.53
N LYS A 44 3.23 10.18 -3.08
CA LYS A 44 3.11 11.27 -2.10
C LYS A 44 3.21 10.83 -0.65
N ARG A 45 2.74 9.62 -0.34
CA ARG A 45 2.62 9.15 1.04
C ARG A 45 3.53 7.99 1.39
N GLU A 46 3.97 7.23 0.41
CA GLU A 46 4.79 6.01 0.53
C GLU A 46 4.06 4.83 1.19
N LEU A 47 3.06 5.07 2.03
CA LEU A 47 2.26 4.04 2.68
C LEU A 47 0.79 4.36 2.45
N ILE A 48 0.04 3.41 1.90
CA ILE A 48 -1.39 3.59 1.68
C ILE A 48 -2.17 2.36 2.16
N LYS A 49 -3.43 2.59 2.44
CA LYS A 49 -4.35 1.58 2.92
C LYS A 49 -5.62 1.68 2.09
N PHE A 50 -6.12 0.54 1.61
CA PHE A 50 -7.35 0.52 0.84
C PHE A 50 -8.26 -0.61 1.32
N LYS A 51 -9.54 -0.49 1.05
CA LYS A 51 -10.55 -1.45 1.47
C LYS A 51 -11.30 -1.98 0.25
N VAL A 52 -11.57 -3.27 0.24
CA VAL A 52 -12.43 -3.90 -0.77
C VAL A 52 -13.83 -4.03 -0.18
N LEU A 53 -14.81 -3.43 -0.84
CA LEU A 53 -16.19 -3.43 -0.37
C LEU A 53 -16.88 -4.77 -0.68
N GLN A 54 -17.95 -5.08 0.05
CA GLN A 54 -18.67 -6.34 -0.09
C GLN A 54 -19.23 -6.57 -1.50
N ASN A 55 -19.57 -5.51 -2.20
CA ASN A 55 -20.10 -5.63 -3.55
C ASN A 55 -19.04 -5.80 -4.63
N SER A 56 -17.77 -5.84 -4.25
CA SER A 56 -16.68 -6.07 -5.18
C SER A 56 -16.53 -7.56 -5.46
N LYS A 57 -16.17 -7.90 -6.70
CA LYS A 57 -15.83 -9.27 -7.09
C LYS A 57 -14.40 -9.63 -6.76
N GLU A 58 -13.58 -8.67 -6.34
CA GLU A 58 -12.16 -8.88 -6.08
C GLU A 58 -11.93 -9.57 -4.73
N GLU A 59 -10.95 -10.48 -4.71
CA GLU A 59 -10.49 -11.10 -3.47
C GLU A 59 -9.30 -10.29 -2.95
N ILE A 60 -9.32 -9.93 -1.67
CA ILE A 60 -8.40 -8.95 -1.10
C ILE A 60 -6.91 -9.34 -1.25
N ARG A 61 -6.57 -10.61 -1.02
CA ARG A 61 -5.16 -11.02 -1.11
C ARG A 61 -4.66 -10.99 -2.54
N GLU A 62 -5.49 -11.45 -3.47
CA GLU A 62 -5.14 -11.49 -4.89
C GLU A 62 -5.02 -10.08 -5.46
N VAL A 63 -6.00 -9.21 -5.19
CA VAL A 63 -5.99 -7.88 -5.75
C VAL A 63 -4.87 -7.02 -5.16
N THR A 64 -4.57 -7.20 -3.86
CA THR A 64 -3.46 -6.48 -3.22
C THR A 64 -2.14 -6.88 -3.89
N ALA A 65 -1.94 -8.17 -4.14
CA ALA A 65 -0.74 -8.65 -4.82
C ALA A 65 -0.65 -8.13 -6.24
N GLU A 66 -1.76 -8.08 -6.98
CA GLU A 66 -1.80 -7.51 -8.33
C GLU A 66 -1.38 -6.05 -8.36
N ILE A 67 -1.93 -5.25 -7.44
CA ILE A 67 -1.59 -3.82 -7.35
C ILE A 67 -0.10 -3.67 -7.03
N ALA A 68 0.39 -4.43 -6.06
CA ALA A 68 1.80 -4.39 -5.67
C ALA A 68 2.71 -4.72 -6.85
N TYR A 69 2.37 -5.74 -7.61
CA TYR A 69 3.13 -6.14 -8.78
C TYR A 69 3.12 -5.04 -9.84
N ALA A 70 1.94 -4.51 -10.15
CA ALA A 70 1.77 -3.49 -11.20
C ALA A 70 2.51 -2.20 -10.86
N LEU A 71 2.57 -1.83 -9.59
CA LEU A 71 3.15 -0.55 -9.14
C LEU A 71 4.52 -0.70 -8.50
N ASP A 72 5.10 -1.89 -8.51
CA ASP A 72 6.39 -2.19 -7.88
C ASP A 72 6.40 -1.78 -6.41
N ALA A 73 5.36 -2.18 -5.69
CA ALA A 73 5.18 -1.88 -4.28
C ALA A 73 5.28 -3.14 -3.43
N HIS A 74 5.44 -2.96 -2.13
CA HIS A 74 5.45 -4.06 -1.16
C HIS A 74 4.05 -4.24 -0.56
N VAL A 75 3.62 -5.49 -0.40
CA VAL A 75 2.45 -5.80 0.40
C VAL A 75 2.91 -5.84 1.86
N VAL A 76 2.44 -4.88 2.65
CA VAL A 76 2.80 -4.79 4.08
C VAL A 76 1.92 -5.72 4.90
N GLN A 77 0.62 -5.71 4.61
CA GLN A 77 -0.34 -6.46 5.40
C GLN A 77 -1.67 -6.59 4.65
N VAL A 78 -2.36 -7.70 4.90
CA VAL A 78 -3.75 -7.88 4.49
C VAL A 78 -4.52 -8.31 5.73
N ILE A 79 -5.52 -7.51 6.14
CA ILE A 79 -6.37 -7.80 7.30
C ILE A 79 -7.82 -7.65 6.87
N GLY A 80 -8.62 -8.72 7.02
CA GLY A 80 -10.02 -8.69 6.63
C GLY A 80 -10.14 -8.29 5.16
N HIS A 81 -10.82 -7.19 4.89
CA HIS A 81 -11.00 -6.65 3.54
C HIS A 81 -10.10 -5.46 3.24
N THR A 82 -9.03 -5.29 4.01
CA THR A 82 -8.13 -4.14 3.90
C THR A 82 -6.74 -4.59 3.48
N GLY A 83 -6.15 -3.87 2.52
CA GLY A 83 -4.77 -4.08 2.09
C GLY A 83 -3.92 -2.87 2.42
N VAL A 84 -2.66 -3.11 2.79
CA VAL A 84 -1.68 -2.06 3.08
C VAL A 84 -0.49 -2.25 2.15
N LEU A 85 -0.14 -1.17 1.44
CA LEU A 85 0.94 -1.16 0.47
C LEU A 85 1.97 -0.08 0.83
N TYR A 86 3.23 -0.37 0.54
CA TYR A 86 4.33 0.55 0.75
C TYR A 86 5.23 0.60 -0.48
N ARG A 87 5.66 1.81 -0.85
CA ARG A 87 6.66 2.00 -1.91
C ARG A 87 7.44 3.28 -1.61
N PRO A 88 8.79 3.22 -1.59
CA PRO A 88 9.57 4.46 -1.41
C PRO A 88 9.27 5.42 -2.56
N SER A 89 9.11 6.69 -2.23
CA SER A 89 8.87 7.71 -3.26
C SER A 89 10.15 7.98 -4.03
N HIS A 90 10.01 8.28 -5.32
CA HIS A 90 11.12 8.74 -6.15
C HIS A 90 11.30 10.27 -6.06
N ILE A 91 10.40 10.96 -5.35
CA ILE A 91 10.45 12.41 -5.18
C ILE A 91 11.00 12.72 -3.79
N ALA A 92 12.15 13.42 -3.74
CA ALA A 92 12.89 13.62 -2.50
C ALA A 92 12.07 14.21 -1.37
N LYS A 93 11.22 15.19 -1.66
CA LYS A 93 10.42 15.84 -0.61
C LYS A 93 9.40 14.93 0.05
N TYR A 94 9.07 13.79 -0.56
CA TYR A 94 8.12 12.82 -0.02
C TYR A 94 8.78 11.61 0.63
N GLN A 95 10.11 11.54 0.62
CA GLN A 95 10.87 10.40 1.17
C GLN A 95 11.02 10.48 2.69
N LYS A 96 9.93 10.73 3.41
CA LYS A 96 9.95 10.84 4.87
C LYS A 96 9.92 9.49 5.54
N LEU A 97 8.97 8.65 5.16
CA LEU A 97 8.80 7.33 5.73
C LEU A 97 9.94 6.40 5.31
N SER A 98 10.31 6.43 4.03
CA SER A 98 11.42 5.61 3.54
C SER A 98 12.75 6.01 4.20
N ALA A 99 12.95 7.29 4.48
CA ALA A 99 14.13 7.75 5.22
C ALA A 99 14.16 7.16 6.64
N ASP A 100 13.00 7.14 7.31
CA ASP A 100 12.88 6.56 8.64
C ASP A 100 13.16 5.05 8.62
N LEU A 101 12.68 4.34 7.59
CA LEU A 101 12.89 2.91 7.48
C LEU A 101 14.37 2.55 7.32
N LYS A 102 15.15 3.40 6.65
CA LYS A 102 16.59 3.15 6.49
C LYS A 102 17.34 3.12 7.82
N LYS A 103 16.79 3.76 8.86
CA LYS A 103 17.36 3.77 10.20
C LYS A 103 17.04 2.50 10.99
N ILE A 104 16.10 1.71 10.52
CA ILE A 104 15.68 0.47 11.17
C ILE A 104 16.47 -0.68 10.57
N LYS A 105 17.27 -1.33 11.41
CA LYS A 105 18.16 -2.43 10.97
C LYS A 105 17.66 -3.80 11.38
#